data_37a0c97c4a5205f16c0329c6b6f45134
#
_entry.id   37a0c97c4a5205f16c0329c6b6f45134
#
_cell.length_a   1.000
_cell.length_b   1.000
_cell.length_c   1.000
_cell.angle_alpha   90.00
_cell.angle_beta   90.00
_cell.angle_gamma   90.00
#
_symmetry.space_group_name_H-M   'P 1'
#
loop_
_entity.id
_entity.type
_entity.pdbx_description
1 polymer ?
#
loop_
_entity_poly.entity_id
_entity_poly.type
_entity_poly.pdbx_seq_one_letter_code
_entity_poly.pdbx_strand_id
1 'polypeptide(L)'
;MRRIAASILVSICLVRPCHALVSTNVPLDHWSYDAVDKLANYGLVDSAMLTIKPISRLEMARHVAQAMHDLGRMKAPSPVVVTIIDRLRDEFKGELIQLGVVDGIYGGSFVKPIENPYVNYLYAQNRPDLENIRGDIFEQGSNYRLGFASRGVISDFAAFYLHPEYGGAFSESDRGLDLIEGYGKIMAGPIEVQVGKDSLWWGPGYRGSVLMGNNAEPFTMVKITNPQPVQLPWLLRDLGPVRTEWFLTQLEEDRAIPNAKLTGARLNIKPLPWVELGASRVVMFGGRGVPDVSVTDYAKMFFALTEQAENNQLAGGDASALIPLAGLPWLRKLPLRSVKLYVEGAGEDEAGGIPSNWGALYGLQLNDLLKTGRTDFRIEYAENHVDGKPNVFYAHSLYQSGYTYRGRIIGHYMGTDSRSVFMQLSHYLTGDMRLNLTYDRQTHDLSAESRPVVHTFECDLTAFRGTDWLIEAGYRYEGVRGEALEDNHIFQLQIVRRF
;
A
#
# COMPACT_ATOMS: atom_id res chain seq x y z
N MET A 1 -8.25 40.20 -7.11
CA MET A 1 -7.86 38.95 -6.45
C MET A 1 -8.76 38.49 -5.30
N ARG A 2 -9.20 39.37 -4.35
CA ARG A 2 -10.11 38.98 -3.25
C ARG A 2 -11.50 38.46 -3.67
N ARG A 3 -12.04 38.88 -4.81
CA ARG A 3 -13.38 38.44 -5.30
C ARG A 3 -13.34 37.07 -6.00
N ILE A 4 -12.20 36.67 -6.54
CA ILE A 4 -12.01 35.35 -7.19
C ILE A 4 -11.89 34.24 -6.13
N ALA A 5 -11.18 34.51 -5.02
CA ALA A 5 -11.04 33.56 -3.91
C ALA A 5 -12.38 33.26 -3.21
N ALA A 6 -13.27 34.27 -3.07
CA ALA A 6 -14.61 34.11 -2.48
C ALA A 6 -15.55 33.28 -3.40
N SER A 7 -15.40 33.39 -4.73
CA SER A 7 -16.21 32.62 -5.69
C SER A 7 -15.80 31.15 -5.75
N ILE A 8 -14.52 30.82 -5.54
CA ILE A 8 -14.05 29.44 -5.48
C ILE A 8 -14.55 28.72 -4.22
N LEU A 9 -14.57 29.41 -3.07
CA LEU A 9 -15.11 28.84 -1.83
C LEU A 9 -16.64 28.60 -1.89
N VAL A 10 -17.40 29.43 -2.58
CA VAL A 10 -18.86 29.29 -2.72
C VAL A 10 -19.22 28.19 -3.72
N SER A 11 -18.39 27.92 -4.73
CA SER A 11 -18.66 26.86 -5.71
C SER A 11 -18.41 25.46 -5.16
N ILE A 12 -17.59 25.30 -4.11
CA ILE A 12 -17.38 24.00 -3.42
C ILE A 12 -18.61 23.56 -2.62
N CYS A 13 -19.48 24.51 -2.20
CA CYS A 13 -20.70 24.23 -1.42
C CYS A 13 -21.92 23.80 -2.24
N LEU A 14 -21.84 23.69 -3.58
CA LEU A 14 -22.96 23.29 -4.44
C LEU A 14 -22.85 21.86 -5.01
N VAL A 15 -21.90 21.06 -4.55
CA VAL A 15 -21.96 19.61 -4.75
C VAL A 15 -23.15 19.12 -3.90
N ARG A 16 -24.17 18.54 -4.56
CA ARG A 16 -25.28 17.87 -3.86
C ARG A 16 -24.70 17.06 -2.72
N PRO A 17 -25.30 17.07 -1.51
CA PRO A 17 -24.87 16.22 -0.44
C PRO A 17 -25.07 14.78 -0.88
N CYS A 18 -24.06 14.20 -1.50
CA CYS A 18 -23.90 12.77 -1.53
C CYS A 18 -23.65 12.42 -0.06
N HIS A 19 -24.57 11.72 0.59
CA HIS A 19 -24.30 11.16 1.91
C HIS A 19 -23.13 10.21 1.72
N ALA A 20 -21.92 10.72 1.97
CA ALA A 20 -20.73 9.91 1.86
C ALA A 20 -20.76 8.94 3.05
N LEU A 21 -20.95 7.68 2.74
CA LEU A 21 -21.01 6.60 3.72
C LEU A 21 -19.59 6.31 4.22
N VAL A 22 -19.45 6.18 5.53
CA VAL A 22 -18.18 5.79 6.15
C VAL A 22 -18.01 4.27 6.14
N SER A 23 -16.77 3.80 5.98
CA SER A 23 -16.41 2.40 6.24
C SER A 23 -14.95 2.30 6.69
N THR A 24 -14.57 1.20 7.34
CA THR A 24 -13.18 0.95 7.71
C THR A 24 -12.30 0.73 6.47
N ASN A 25 -11.00 0.86 6.63
CA ASN A 25 -10.04 0.55 5.58
C ASN A 25 -9.88 -0.98 5.42
N VAL A 26 -9.46 -1.39 4.23
CA VAL A 26 -8.98 -2.74 3.97
C VAL A 26 -7.48 -2.77 4.33
N PRO A 27 -7.01 -3.63 5.26
CA PRO A 27 -5.59 -3.75 5.60
C PRO A 27 -4.72 -4.00 4.37
N LEU A 28 -3.46 -3.54 4.37
CA LEU A 28 -2.57 -3.60 3.19
C LEU A 28 -2.23 -5.04 2.76
N ASP A 29 -2.21 -5.98 3.68
CA ASP A 29 -1.96 -7.40 3.46
C ASP A 29 -3.20 -8.20 3.05
N HIS A 30 -4.36 -7.57 2.95
CA HIS A 30 -5.61 -8.28 2.63
C HIS A 30 -5.62 -8.75 1.17
N TRP A 31 -5.95 -10.02 0.97
CA TRP A 31 -5.97 -10.71 -0.33
C TRP A 31 -6.79 -10.01 -1.44
N SER A 32 -7.74 -9.16 -1.08
CA SER A 32 -8.62 -8.46 -2.03
C SER A 32 -7.87 -7.44 -2.90
N TYR A 33 -6.71 -6.93 -2.47
CA TYR A 33 -5.90 -6.04 -3.33
C TYR A 33 -5.38 -6.77 -4.56
N ASP A 34 -4.81 -7.97 -4.37
CA ASP A 34 -4.36 -8.81 -5.49
C ASP A 34 -5.53 -9.26 -6.37
N ALA A 35 -6.67 -9.57 -5.74
CA ALA A 35 -7.87 -9.96 -6.45
C ALA A 35 -8.41 -8.82 -7.33
N VAL A 36 -8.51 -7.58 -6.81
CA VAL A 36 -8.98 -6.43 -7.57
C VAL A 36 -7.96 -6.00 -8.63
N ASP A 37 -6.63 -6.06 -8.35
CA ASP A 37 -5.60 -5.84 -9.36
C ASP A 37 -5.74 -6.86 -10.52
N LYS A 38 -5.96 -8.13 -10.21
CA LYS A 38 -6.25 -9.18 -11.21
C LYS A 38 -7.48 -8.84 -12.06
N LEU A 39 -8.58 -8.40 -11.42
CA LEU A 39 -9.81 -8.05 -12.14
C LEU A 39 -9.63 -6.78 -12.99
N ALA A 40 -8.90 -5.78 -12.52
CA ALA A 40 -8.56 -4.60 -13.29
C ALA A 40 -7.73 -4.96 -14.52
N ASN A 41 -6.70 -5.79 -14.33
CA ASN A 41 -5.84 -6.27 -15.41
C ASN A 41 -6.59 -7.20 -16.39
N TYR A 42 -7.65 -7.84 -15.94
CA TYR A 42 -8.55 -8.63 -16.77
C TYR A 42 -9.55 -7.77 -17.57
N GLY A 43 -9.68 -6.48 -17.22
CA GLY A 43 -10.56 -5.51 -17.88
C GLY A 43 -11.98 -5.47 -17.32
N LEU A 44 -12.17 -5.88 -16.05
CA LEU A 44 -13.46 -5.88 -15.35
C LEU A 44 -13.59 -4.75 -14.32
N VAL A 45 -12.49 -4.03 -14.04
CA VAL A 45 -12.49 -2.87 -13.13
C VAL A 45 -11.60 -1.79 -13.74
N ASP A 46 -12.19 -0.77 -14.29
CA ASP A 46 -11.48 0.37 -14.88
C ASP A 46 -11.45 1.60 -13.94
N SER A 47 -12.29 1.61 -12.92
CA SER A 47 -12.37 2.69 -11.93
C SER A 47 -11.29 2.62 -10.83
N ALA A 48 -10.65 1.46 -10.63
CA ALA A 48 -9.74 1.27 -9.50
C ALA A 48 -8.53 2.22 -9.56
N MET A 49 -8.26 2.88 -8.43
CA MET A 49 -7.06 3.66 -8.13
C MET A 49 -6.27 2.93 -7.05
N LEU A 50 -5.30 2.11 -7.47
CA LEU A 50 -4.59 1.17 -6.58
C LEU A 50 -3.21 1.66 -6.14
N THR A 51 -2.79 2.84 -6.60
CA THR A 51 -1.48 3.41 -6.24
C THR A 51 -1.51 4.25 -4.95
N ILE A 52 -2.68 4.33 -4.28
CA ILE A 52 -2.86 4.93 -2.96
C ILE A 52 -3.68 3.98 -2.09
N LYS A 53 -3.06 3.51 -1.01
CA LYS A 53 -3.68 2.56 -0.06
C LYS A 53 -3.42 3.05 1.37
N PRO A 54 -4.27 2.65 2.33
CA PRO A 54 -5.37 1.70 2.23
C PRO A 54 -6.59 2.28 1.51
N ILE A 55 -7.37 1.38 0.90
CA ILE A 55 -8.66 1.69 0.28
C ILE A 55 -9.76 1.36 1.30
N SER A 56 -10.80 2.20 1.38
CA SER A 56 -11.95 1.91 2.23
C SER A 56 -12.72 0.67 1.74
N ARG A 57 -13.31 -0.10 2.66
CA ARG A 57 -14.11 -1.29 2.29
C ARG A 57 -15.25 -0.94 1.33
N LEU A 58 -15.86 0.23 1.51
CA LEU A 58 -16.91 0.70 0.62
C LEU A 58 -16.42 0.98 -0.80
N GLU A 59 -15.23 1.57 -0.94
CA GLU A 59 -14.63 1.78 -2.27
C GLU A 59 -14.21 0.44 -2.91
N MET A 60 -13.67 -0.48 -2.12
CA MET A 60 -13.39 -1.84 -2.59
C MET A 60 -14.67 -2.53 -3.08
N ALA A 61 -15.79 -2.40 -2.35
CA ALA A 61 -17.09 -2.92 -2.76
C ALA A 61 -17.61 -2.30 -4.08
N ARG A 62 -17.31 -1.03 -4.36
CA ARG A 62 -17.62 -0.43 -5.67
C ARG A 62 -16.85 -1.08 -6.81
N HIS A 63 -15.58 -1.39 -6.60
CA HIS A 63 -14.79 -2.14 -7.58
C HIS A 63 -15.35 -3.55 -7.81
N VAL A 64 -15.80 -4.20 -6.75
CA VAL A 64 -16.47 -5.52 -6.85
C VAL A 64 -17.80 -5.40 -7.60
N ALA A 65 -18.61 -4.38 -7.31
CA ALA A 65 -19.85 -4.12 -8.00
C ALA A 65 -19.64 -3.89 -9.51
N GLN A 66 -18.61 -3.12 -9.88
CA GLN A 66 -18.24 -2.95 -11.28
C GLN A 66 -17.84 -4.28 -11.92
N ALA A 67 -16.99 -5.07 -11.25
CA ALA A 67 -16.57 -6.37 -11.77
C ALA A 67 -17.76 -7.33 -11.98
N MET A 68 -18.70 -7.38 -11.04
CA MET A 68 -19.93 -8.18 -11.16
C MET A 68 -20.77 -7.76 -12.37
N HIS A 69 -20.97 -6.44 -12.57
CA HIS A 69 -21.71 -5.90 -13.70
C HIS A 69 -21.04 -6.22 -15.04
N ASP A 70 -19.72 -6.02 -15.13
CA ASP A 70 -18.99 -6.21 -16.38
C ASP A 70 -18.76 -7.69 -16.71
N LEU A 71 -18.66 -8.56 -15.68
CA LEU A 71 -18.65 -10.01 -15.85
C LEU A 71 -19.91 -10.49 -16.58
N GLY A 72 -21.10 -9.95 -16.22
CA GLY A 72 -22.38 -10.31 -16.86
C GLY A 72 -22.44 -10.01 -18.36
N ARG A 73 -21.53 -9.18 -18.88
CA ARG A 73 -21.41 -8.84 -20.31
C ARG A 73 -20.41 -9.71 -21.06
N MET A 74 -19.62 -10.52 -20.36
CA MET A 74 -18.63 -11.41 -20.99
C MET A 74 -19.29 -12.67 -21.52
N LYS A 75 -18.95 -13.06 -22.76
CA LYS A 75 -19.50 -14.28 -23.40
C LYS A 75 -18.97 -15.58 -22.79
N ALA A 76 -17.71 -15.60 -22.33
CA ALA A 76 -17.06 -16.78 -21.77
C ALA A 76 -15.97 -16.35 -20.76
N PRO A 77 -16.35 -16.00 -19.52
CA PRO A 77 -15.38 -15.65 -18.50
C PRO A 77 -14.59 -16.87 -18.05
N SER A 78 -13.35 -16.66 -17.60
CA SER A 78 -12.56 -17.71 -16.97
C SER A 78 -13.23 -18.15 -15.65
N PRO A 79 -13.34 -19.46 -15.38
CA PRO A 79 -13.86 -19.95 -14.09
C PRO A 79 -13.11 -19.39 -12.88
N VAL A 80 -11.80 -19.18 -13.00
CA VAL A 80 -10.99 -18.55 -11.94
C VAL A 80 -11.49 -17.14 -11.63
N VAL A 81 -11.73 -16.33 -12.67
CA VAL A 81 -12.21 -14.95 -12.52
C VAL A 81 -13.61 -14.93 -11.87
N VAL A 82 -14.49 -15.84 -12.27
CA VAL A 82 -15.82 -15.98 -11.66
C VAL A 82 -15.70 -16.28 -10.18
N THR A 83 -14.88 -17.27 -9.79
CA THR A 83 -14.68 -17.62 -8.37
C THR A 83 -14.09 -16.46 -7.57
N ILE A 84 -13.14 -15.70 -8.13
CA ILE A 84 -12.57 -14.52 -7.46
C ILE A 84 -13.66 -13.48 -7.19
N ILE A 85 -14.53 -13.20 -8.16
CA ILE A 85 -15.63 -12.23 -7.99
C ILE A 85 -16.63 -12.74 -6.95
N ASP A 86 -16.99 -14.02 -6.96
CA ASP A 86 -17.89 -14.59 -5.96
C ASP A 86 -17.32 -14.46 -4.54
N ARG A 87 -16.03 -14.70 -4.35
CA ARG A 87 -15.36 -14.50 -3.07
C ARG A 87 -15.32 -13.04 -2.62
N LEU A 88 -15.02 -12.14 -3.54
CA LEU A 88 -15.06 -10.70 -3.24
C LEU A 88 -16.49 -10.23 -2.91
N ARG A 89 -17.51 -10.76 -3.62
CA ARG A 89 -18.91 -10.47 -3.29
C ARG A 89 -19.26 -10.93 -1.87
N ASP A 90 -18.81 -12.11 -1.46
CA ASP A 90 -19.08 -12.64 -0.13
C ASP A 90 -18.31 -11.85 0.94
N GLU A 91 -17.05 -11.48 0.68
CA GLU A 91 -16.22 -10.66 1.58
C GLU A 91 -16.80 -9.27 1.82
N PHE A 92 -17.28 -8.61 0.75
CA PHE A 92 -17.80 -7.25 0.81
C PHE A 92 -19.33 -7.19 0.78
N LYS A 93 -20.01 -8.29 1.15
CA LYS A 93 -21.47 -8.39 1.07
C LYS A 93 -22.19 -7.28 1.84
N GLY A 94 -21.71 -6.93 3.03
CA GLY A 94 -22.30 -5.86 3.84
C GLY A 94 -22.25 -4.51 3.13
N GLU A 95 -21.10 -4.17 2.57
CA GLU A 95 -20.89 -2.93 1.83
C GLU A 95 -21.63 -2.94 0.48
N LEU A 96 -21.75 -4.09 -0.18
CA LEU A 96 -22.58 -4.23 -1.41
C LEU A 96 -24.08 -4.05 -1.13
N ILE A 97 -24.58 -4.51 0.03
CA ILE A 97 -25.95 -4.23 0.49
C ILE A 97 -26.12 -2.73 0.76
N GLN A 98 -25.14 -2.10 1.42
CA GLN A 98 -25.13 -0.66 1.68
C GLN A 98 -25.17 0.15 0.38
N LEU A 99 -24.52 -0.32 -0.68
CA LEU A 99 -24.54 0.26 -2.02
C LEU A 99 -25.81 -0.06 -2.83
N GLY A 100 -26.68 -0.93 -2.33
CA GLY A 100 -27.88 -1.39 -3.07
C GLY A 100 -27.58 -2.29 -4.26
N VAL A 101 -26.42 -2.93 -4.31
CA VAL A 101 -25.98 -3.83 -5.40
C VAL A 101 -26.47 -5.26 -5.14
N VAL A 102 -26.57 -5.66 -3.89
CA VAL A 102 -27.05 -6.97 -3.44
C VAL A 102 -28.22 -6.76 -2.51
N ASP A 103 -29.25 -7.59 -2.64
CA ASP A 103 -30.42 -7.54 -1.78
C ASP A 103 -30.04 -7.86 -0.32
N GLY A 104 -30.58 -7.08 0.61
CA GLY A 104 -30.34 -7.24 2.02
C GLY A 104 -30.84 -6.05 2.84
N ILE A 105 -30.79 -6.18 4.16
CA ILE A 105 -31.17 -5.11 5.07
C ILE A 105 -29.89 -4.48 5.61
N TYR A 106 -29.73 -3.18 5.36
CA TYR A 106 -28.66 -2.39 5.93
C TYR A 106 -29.17 -1.61 7.15
N GLY A 107 -28.56 -1.88 8.30
CA GLY A 107 -29.00 -1.33 9.59
C GLY A 107 -28.41 0.03 9.96
N GLY A 108 -27.58 0.66 9.11
CA GLY A 108 -26.92 1.98 9.36
C GLY A 108 -25.86 1.94 10.47
N SER A 109 -25.90 0.96 11.36
CA SER A 109 -24.91 0.78 12.44
C SER A 109 -24.69 -0.71 12.69
N PHE A 110 -23.44 -1.08 12.93
CA PHE A 110 -23.09 -2.44 13.35
C PHE A 110 -21.77 -2.44 14.11
N VAL A 111 -21.53 -3.50 14.87
CA VAL A 111 -20.25 -3.84 15.47
C VAL A 111 -19.97 -5.32 15.23
N LYS A 112 -18.79 -5.63 14.70
CA LYS A 112 -18.21 -6.97 14.66
C LYS A 112 -17.07 -7.02 15.68
N PRO A 113 -17.30 -7.56 16.87
CA PRO A 113 -16.31 -7.58 17.95
C PRO A 113 -15.08 -8.42 17.62
N ILE A 114 -15.28 -9.51 16.90
CA ILE A 114 -14.22 -10.39 16.40
C ILE A 114 -14.50 -10.66 14.93
N GLU A 115 -13.55 -10.30 14.07
CA GLU A 115 -13.56 -10.55 12.64
C GLU A 115 -12.20 -11.12 12.25
N ASN A 116 -12.21 -12.15 11.41
CA ASN A 116 -11.01 -12.78 10.88
C ASN A 116 -9.94 -13.15 11.95
N PRO A 117 -10.31 -13.85 13.04
CA PRO A 117 -9.30 -14.35 13.98
C PRO A 117 -8.33 -15.29 13.26
N TYR A 118 -7.05 -15.16 13.61
CA TYR A 118 -6.00 -15.94 12.97
C TYR A 118 -4.95 -16.45 13.95
N VAL A 119 -4.29 -17.50 13.49
CA VAL A 119 -3.06 -18.02 14.07
C VAL A 119 -2.00 -17.99 12.97
N ASN A 120 -0.87 -17.38 13.25
CA ASN A 120 0.31 -17.40 12.39
C ASN A 120 1.44 -18.11 13.15
N TYR A 121 2.08 -19.08 12.51
CA TYR A 121 3.28 -19.74 12.96
C TYR A 121 4.39 -19.49 11.95
N LEU A 122 5.58 -19.11 12.45
CA LEU A 122 6.77 -18.92 11.64
C LEU A 122 7.96 -19.61 12.31
N TYR A 123 8.66 -20.44 11.54
CA TYR A 123 9.95 -21.00 11.91
C TYR A 123 11.04 -20.38 11.03
N ALA A 124 12.11 -19.89 11.63
CA ALA A 124 13.28 -19.39 10.94
C ALA A 124 14.55 -20.08 11.46
N GLN A 125 15.39 -20.58 10.56
CA GLN A 125 16.64 -21.25 10.94
C GLN A 125 17.60 -20.25 11.62
N ASN A 126 17.71 -19.03 11.09
CA ASN A 126 18.44 -17.91 11.66
C ASN A 126 17.45 -16.75 11.86
N ARG A 127 17.82 -15.70 12.59
CA ARG A 127 16.99 -14.52 12.76
C ARG A 127 16.69 -13.90 11.39
N PRO A 128 15.43 -13.85 10.97
CA PRO A 128 15.07 -13.33 9.64
C PRO A 128 15.00 -11.80 9.66
N ASP A 129 15.29 -11.19 8.50
CA ASP A 129 15.00 -9.79 8.23
C ASP A 129 13.94 -9.68 7.15
N LEU A 130 12.66 -9.82 7.55
CA LEU A 130 11.53 -9.82 6.64
C LEU A 130 11.13 -8.40 6.28
N GLU A 131 10.80 -8.20 5.01
CA GLU A 131 10.39 -6.92 4.46
C GLU A 131 8.85 -6.78 4.43
N ASN A 132 8.38 -5.53 4.54
CA ASN A 132 6.96 -5.16 4.37
C ASN A 132 5.97 -5.86 5.32
N ILE A 133 6.41 -6.17 6.51
CA ILE A 133 5.62 -6.84 7.56
C ILE A 133 5.22 -5.88 8.70
N ARG A 134 5.03 -4.59 8.40
CA ARG A 134 4.62 -3.57 9.38
C ARG A 134 5.59 -3.43 10.56
N GLY A 135 6.90 -3.61 10.28
CA GLY A 135 7.95 -3.51 11.30
C GLY A 135 7.99 -4.67 12.30
N ASP A 136 7.17 -5.70 12.12
CA ASP A 136 7.18 -6.88 13.01
C ASP A 136 8.56 -7.54 13.04
N ILE A 137 8.89 -8.16 14.15
CA ILE A 137 10.19 -8.79 14.39
C ILE A 137 9.96 -10.26 14.74
N PHE A 138 10.66 -11.13 14.03
CA PHE A 138 10.71 -12.55 14.33
C PHE A 138 12.11 -12.93 14.78
N GLU A 139 12.17 -13.84 15.75
CA GLU A 139 13.42 -14.36 16.27
C GLU A 139 13.79 -15.68 15.61
N GLN A 140 15.03 -16.13 15.81
CA GLN A 140 15.49 -17.47 15.42
C GLN A 140 14.62 -18.55 16.07
N GLY A 141 14.26 -19.59 15.32
CA GLY A 141 13.43 -20.69 15.78
C GLY A 141 11.95 -20.44 15.55
N SER A 142 11.13 -20.92 16.45
CA SER A 142 9.66 -20.93 16.32
C SER A 142 9.03 -19.68 16.92
N ASN A 143 8.22 -19.02 16.12
CA ASN A 143 7.46 -17.81 16.49
C ASN A 143 5.98 -18.06 16.28
N TYR A 144 5.14 -17.29 16.97
CA TYR A 144 3.69 -17.33 16.79
C TYR A 144 3.06 -15.95 16.93
N ARG A 145 1.93 -15.76 16.24
CA ARG A 145 1.05 -14.60 16.37
C ARG A 145 -0.39 -15.06 16.43
N LEU A 146 -1.17 -14.48 17.32
CA LEU A 146 -2.59 -14.72 17.51
C LEU A 146 -3.30 -13.37 17.47
N GLY A 147 -4.12 -13.14 16.48
CA GLY A 147 -4.77 -11.85 16.33
C GLY A 147 -6.19 -11.95 15.79
N PHE A 148 -6.88 -10.83 15.81
CA PHE A 148 -8.18 -10.67 15.18
C PHE A 148 -8.43 -9.18 14.88
N ALA A 149 -9.35 -8.91 13.98
CA ALA A 149 -9.86 -7.56 13.78
C ALA A 149 -11.17 -7.36 14.57
N SER A 150 -11.42 -6.12 14.99
CA SER A 150 -12.72 -5.63 15.48
C SER A 150 -13.07 -4.36 14.72
N ARG A 151 -14.28 -4.27 14.20
CA ARG A 151 -14.71 -3.07 13.49
C ARG A 151 -16.17 -2.74 13.73
N GLY A 152 -16.49 -1.46 13.56
CA GLY A 152 -17.87 -1.02 13.63
C GLY A 152 -18.11 0.26 12.85
N VAL A 153 -19.38 0.47 12.51
CA VAL A 153 -19.91 1.68 11.88
C VAL A 153 -21.04 2.20 12.75
N ILE A 154 -21.06 3.51 12.95
CA ILE A 154 -22.08 4.19 13.77
C ILE A 154 -22.77 5.23 12.89
N SER A 155 -24.05 5.00 12.61
CA SER A 155 -24.95 5.94 11.90
C SER A 155 -24.38 6.50 10.58
N ASP A 156 -23.62 5.67 9.84
CA ASP A 156 -23.04 6.02 8.53
C ASP A 156 -22.01 7.16 8.51
N PHE A 157 -21.75 7.83 9.64
CA PHE A 157 -20.83 8.96 9.69
C PHE A 157 -19.53 8.68 10.45
N ALA A 158 -19.49 7.65 11.33
CA ALA A 158 -18.31 7.28 12.10
C ALA A 158 -18.03 5.79 11.99
N ALA A 159 -16.75 5.42 11.96
CA ALA A 159 -16.30 4.03 11.97
C ALA A 159 -15.08 3.89 12.88
N PHE A 160 -14.85 2.69 13.38
CA PHE A 160 -13.64 2.33 14.10
C PHE A 160 -13.11 0.97 13.65
N TYR A 161 -11.82 0.80 13.81
CA TYR A 161 -11.11 -0.45 13.54
C TYR A 161 -10.05 -0.68 14.63
N LEU A 162 -9.91 -1.92 15.08
CA LEU A 162 -8.89 -2.36 16.02
C LEU A 162 -8.35 -3.71 15.56
N HIS A 163 -7.02 -3.88 15.62
CA HIS A 163 -6.32 -5.11 15.30
C HIS A 163 -5.31 -5.43 16.41
N PRO A 164 -5.76 -6.00 17.54
CA PRO A 164 -4.87 -6.51 18.56
C PRO A 164 -4.24 -7.83 18.10
N GLU A 165 -2.96 -8.01 18.43
CA GLU A 165 -2.20 -9.23 18.19
C GLU A 165 -1.39 -9.60 19.44
N TYR A 166 -1.40 -10.85 19.81
CA TYR A 166 -0.56 -11.41 20.85
C TYR A 166 0.47 -12.35 20.22
N GLY A 167 1.74 -12.14 20.50
CA GLY A 167 2.78 -12.93 19.89
C GLY A 167 4.10 -12.95 20.65
N GLY A 168 5.01 -13.76 20.16
CA GLY A 168 6.37 -13.92 20.68
C GLY A 168 7.11 -15.07 20.01
N ALA A 169 8.36 -15.28 20.44
CA ALA A 169 9.14 -16.45 20.10
C ALA A 169 9.04 -17.49 21.22
N PHE A 170 9.10 -18.80 20.87
CA PHE A 170 9.11 -19.86 21.88
C PHE A 170 10.43 -19.92 22.67
N SER A 171 11.52 -19.43 22.06
CA SER A 171 12.86 -19.38 22.67
C SER A 171 13.05 -18.24 23.67
N GLU A 172 12.19 -17.23 23.64
CA GLU A 172 12.30 -16.05 24.49
C GLU A 172 11.10 -15.89 25.42
N SER A 173 11.33 -15.23 26.56
CA SER A 173 10.25 -14.91 27.51
C SER A 173 9.46 -13.67 27.12
N ASP A 174 9.91 -12.93 26.10
CA ASP A 174 9.27 -11.69 25.68
C ASP A 174 8.05 -11.99 24.80
N ARG A 175 6.89 -11.92 25.45
CA ARG A 175 5.57 -12.15 24.86
C ARG A 175 4.71 -10.94 25.14
N GLY A 176 4.15 -10.37 24.10
CA GLY A 176 3.40 -9.13 24.24
C GLY A 176 2.07 -9.12 23.50
N LEU A 177 1.16 -8.31 24.03
CA LEU A 177 -0.03 -7.86 23.32
C LEU A 177 0.32 -6.53 22.67
N ASP A 178 0.18 -6.44 21.35
CA ASP A 178 0.38 -5.21 20.59
C ASP A 178 -0.91 -4.82 19.87
N LEU A 179 -1.05 -3.54 19.57
CA LEU A 179 -2.07 -3.00 18.69
C LEU A 179 -1.43 -2.70 17.34
N ILE A 180 -1.60 -3.62 16.39
CA ILE A 180 -1.01 -3.50 15.05
C ILE A 180 -1.61 -2.29 14.33
N GLU A 181 -2.93 -2.20 14.30
CA GLU A 181 -3.68 -1.06 13.76
C GLU A 181 -4.84 -0.73 14.68
N GLY A 182 -5.14 0.56 14.86
CA GLY A 182 -6.25 1.00 15.68
C GLY A 182 -6.59 2.45 15.43
N TYR A 183 -7.78 2.71 14.84
CA TYR A 183 -8.19 4.05 14.48
C TYR A 183 -9.70 4.24 14.57
N GLY A 184 -10.07 5.52 14.74
CA GLY A 184 -11.40 6.02 14.53
C GLY A 184 -11.45 6.98 13.35
N LYS A 185 -12.56 7.04 12.63
CA LYS A 185 -12.76 7.97 11.53
C LYS A 185 -14.18 8.49 11.43
N ILE A 186 -14.30 9.69 10.89
CA ILE A 186 -15.55 10.37 10.65
C ILE A 186 -15.60 10.95 9.23
N MET A 187 -16.81 11.04 8.68
CA MET A 187 -17.07 11.67 7.39
C MET A 187 -17.65 13.06 7.59
N ALA A 188 -17.12 14.04 6.84
CA ALA A 188 -17.65 15.40 6.72
C ALA A 188 -17.86 15.73 5.24
N GLY A 189 -19.03 15.41 4.70
CA GLY A 189 -19.27 15.44 3.26
C GLY A 189 -18.37 14.46 2.52
N PRO A 190 -17.60 14.88 1.49
CA PRO A 190 -16.69 13.98 0.76
C PRO A 190 -15.34 13.78 1.46
N ILE A 191 -15.11 14.41 2.61
CA ILE A 191 -13.83 14.39 3.32
C ILE A 191 -13.94 13.44 4.51
N GLU A 192 -12.98 12.58 4.67
CA GLU A 192 -12.77 11.69 5.81
C GLU A 192 -11.63 12.22 6.68
N VAL A 193 -11.85 12.26 7.98
CA VAL A 193 -10.83 12.52 9.00
C VAL A 193 -10.65 11.25 9.82
N GLN A 194 -9.43 10.76 9.89
CA GLN A 194 -9.04 9.56 10.65
C GLN A 194 -8.00 9.93 11.71
N VAL A 195 -8.12 9.35 12.89
CA VAL A 195 -7.14 9.48 13.97
C VAL A 195 -6.83 8.09 14.53
N GLY A 196 -5.56 7.77 14.64
CA GLY A 196 -5.08 6.50 15.20
C GLY A 196 -3.95 5.86 14.41
N LYS A 197 -3.63 4.62 14.75
CA LYS A 197 -2.53 3.82 14.15
C LYS A 197 -3.05 3.12 12.89
N ASP A 198 -2.45 3.43 11.73
CA ASP A 198 -2.82 2.84 10.42
C ASP A 198 -1.61 2.81 9.48
N SER A 199 -1.64 1.90 8.52
CA SER A 199 -0.63 1.76 7.48
C SER A 199 -0.89 2.73 6.33
N LEU A 200 0.16 3.07 5.56
CA LEU A 200 0.08 3.84 4.32
C LEU A 200 0.91 3.17 3.23
N TRP A 201 0.45 3.29 1.97
CA TRP A 201 1.21 2.88 0.80
C TRP A 201 0.95 3.85 -0.35
N TRP A 202 2.02 4.45 -0.88
CA TRP A 202 1.96 5.42 -1.96
C TRP A 202 2.86 5.01 -3.13
N GLY A 203 2.28 4.71 -4.25
CA GLY A 203 2.99 4.30 -5.45
C GLY A 203 2.43 3.04 -6.10
N PRO A 204 2.77 2.79 -7.36
CA PRO A 204 2.33 1.64 -8.13
C PRO A 204 3.15 0.37 -7.88
N GLY A 205 4.27 0.46 -7.17
CA GLY A 205 5.12 -0.67 -6.85
C GLY A 205 4.35 -1.75 -6.10
N TYR A 206 4.70 -2.99 -6.32
CA TYR A 206 4.06 -4.16 -5.70
C TYR A 206 4.88 -4.68 -4.51
N ARG A 207 6.19 -4.90 -4.73
CA ARG A 207 7.07 -5.37 -3.65
C ARG A 207 7.52 -4.22 -2.75
N GLY A 208 7.68 -3.01 -3.30
CA GLY A 208 8.09 -1.83 -2.55
C GLY A 208 7.51 -0.55 -3.10
N SER A 209 7.65 0.53 -2.37
CA SER A 209 7.35 1.90 -2.80
C SER A 209 8.50 2.81 -2.36
N VAL A 210 8.86 3.77 -3.20
CA VAL A 210 10.02 4.63 -2.94
C VAL A 210 9.75 5.62 -1.80
N LEU A 211 8.52 6.16 -1.69
CA LEU A 211 8.21 7.16 -0.65
C LEU A 211 7.52 6.58 0.58
N MET A 212 6.55 5.69 0.43
CA MET A 212 5.73 5.22 1.55
C MET A 212 5.35 3.76 1.33
N GLY A 213 6.00 2.87 2.06
CA GLY A 213 5.79 1.42 2.02
C GLY A 213 5.25 0.89 3.35
N ASN A 214 5.16 -0.43 3.43
CA ASN A 214 4.69 -1.17 4.61
C ASN A 214 5.84 -1.83 5.40
N ASN A 215 7.08 -1.33 5.19
CA ASN A 215 8.26 -1.91 5.83
C ASN A 215 8.39 -1.47 7.29
N ALA A 216 8.12 -0.19 7.59
CA ALA A 216 8.05 0.33 8.95
C ALA A 216 6.70 0.03 9.62
N GLU A 217 6.64 0.19 10.94
CA GLU A 217 5.38 0.10 11.68
C GLU A 217 4.34 1.11 11.19
N PRO A 218 3.04 0.81 11.32
CA PRO A 218 1.97 1.78 11.09
C PRO A 218 2.10 3.01 11.98
N PHE A 219 1.82 4.19 11.42
CA PHE A 219 1.91 5.46 12.16
C PHE A 219 0.67 5.72 13.01
N THR A 220 0.87 6.24 14.22
CA THR A 220 -0.21 6.94 14.95
C THR A 220 -0.32 8.35 14.40
N MET A 221 -1.35 8.62 13.61
CA MET A 221 -1.46 9.84 12.81
C MET A 221 -2.87 10.46 12.82
N VAL A 222 -2.92 11.71 12.42
CA VAL A 222 -4.13 12.34 11.87
C VAL A 222 -4.03 12.26 10.36
N LYS A 223 -5.06 11.72 9.71
CA LYS A 223 -5.15 11.59 8.25
C LYS A 223 -6.42 12.24 7.74
N ILE A 224 -6.32 12.96 6.63
CA ILE A 224 -7.44 13.58 5.91
C ILE A 224 -7.40 13.08 4.47
N THR A 225 -8.51 12.56 3.97
CA THR A 225 -8.61 12.02 2.60
C THR A 225 -10.02 12.19 2.05
N ASN A 226 -10.18 12.07 0.73
CA ASN A 226 -11.46 11.75 0.12
C ASN A 226 -11.44 10.25 -0.23
N PRO A 227 -12.05 9.36 0.59
CA PRO A 227 -11.97 7.91 0.42
C PRO A 227 -12.59 7.43 -0.88
N GLN A 228 -13.48 8.23 -1.47
CA GLN A 228 -14.05 8.03 -2.79
C GLN A 228 -13.45 9.05 -3.74
N PRO A 229 -12.92 8.63 -4.89
CA PRO A 229 -12.44 9.56 -5.90
C PRO A 229 -13.54 10.53 -6.35
N VAL A 230 -13.23 11.81 -6.45
CA VAL A 230 -14.17 12.86 -6.85
C VAL A 230 -13.85 13.37 -8.25
N GLN A 231 -14.90 13.65 -9.04
CA GLN A 231 -14.74 14.30 -10.34
C GLN A 231 -14.75 15.82 -10.14
N LEU A 232 -13.67 16.49 -10.54
CA LEU A 232 -13.60 17.96 -10.46
C LEU A 232 -14.47 18.62 -11.56
N PRO A 233 -15.00 19.82 -11.29
CA PRO A 233 -15.84 20.53 -12.27
C PRO A 233 -14.98 21.26 -13.33
N TRP A 234 -15.66 21.67 -14.46
CA TRP A 234 -15.14 22.49 -15.53
C TRP A 234 -13.88 21.95 -16.21
N LEU A 235 -12.87 22.78 -16.42
CA LEU A 235 -11.58 22.44 -17.06
C LEU A 235 -10.81 21.33 -16.34
N LEU A 236 -11.06 21.13 -15.04
CA LEU A 236 -10.42 20.09 -14.26
C LEU A 236 -11.09 18.71 -14.42
N ARG A 237 -12.22 18.64 -15.14
CA ARG A 237 -12.93 17.39 -15.40
C ARG A 237 -12.07 16.39 -16.18
N ASP A 238 -11.22 16.88 -17.08
CA ASP A 238 -10.37 16.05 -17.93
C ASP A 238 -9.21 15.39 -17.16
N LEU A 239 -8.96 15.80 -15.92
CA LEU A 239 -8.06 15.09 -15.00
C LEU A 239 -8.63 13.73 -14.57
N GLY A 240 -9.91 13.46 -14.84
CA GLY A 240 -10.60 12.27 -14.39
C GLY A 240 -10.88 12.28 -12.86
N PRO A 241 -11.18 11.12 -12.28
CA PRO A 241 -11.34 10.98 -10.84
C PRO A 241 -10.07 11.38 -10.10
N VAL A 242 -10.24 12.12 -8.98
CA VAL A 242 -9.16 12.65 -8.16
C VAL A 242 -9.28 12.07 -6.74
N ARG A 243 -8.20 11.55 -6.21
CA ARG A 243 -8.06 11.14 -4.81
C ARG A 243 -6.88 11.88 -4.18
N THR A 244 -7.11 12.37 -2.96
CA THR A 244 -6.08 13.08 -2.17
C THR A 244 -5.98 12.47 -0.80
N GLU A 245 -4.78 12.51 -0.24
CA GLU A 245 -4.51 12.09 1.13
C GLU A 245 -3.47 13.02 1.74
N TRP A 246 -3.68 13.41 2.98
CA TRP A 246 -2.73 14.13 3.79
C TRP A 246 -2.67 13.49 5.18
N PHE A 247 -1.47 13.43 5.76
CA PHE A 247 -1.29 12.96 7.14
C PHE A 247 -0.27 13.78 7.90
N LEU A 248 -0.38 13.70 9.23
CA LEU A 248 0.60 14.22 10.19
C LEU A 248 0.78 13.19 11.31
N THR A 249 2.03 12.84 11.59
CA THR A 249 2.42 11.96 12.69
C THR A 249 3.61 12.51 13.45
N GLN A 250 3.85 11.98 14.64
CA GLN A 250 5.06 12.16 15.43
C GLN A 250 5.81 10.84 15.44
N LEU A 251 7.11 10.91 15.12
CA LEU A 251 8.01 9.77 15.15
C LEU A 251 8.45 9.45 16.58
N GLU A 252 9.14 8.32 16.76
CA GLU A 252 9.58 7.80 18.05
C GLU A 252 10.50 8.75 18.83
N GLU A 253 10.59 8.51 20.15
CA GLU A 253 11.48 9.26 21.02
C GLU A 253 12.94 8.77 20.92
N ASP A 254 13.13 7.48 20.66
CA ASP A 254 14.44 6.84 20.55
C ASP A 254 14.99 6.97 19.12
N ARG A 255 15.37 8.20 18.77
CA ARG A 255 16.00 8.55 17.49
C ARG A 255 16.91 9.78 17.66
N ALA A 256 17.78 10.07 16.69
CA ALA A 256 18.75 11.16 16.76
C ALA A 256 18.10 12.53 17.07
N ILE A 257 16.93 12.81 16.48
CA ILE A 257 16.08 13.96 16.85
C ILE A 257 14.76 13.39 17.41
N PRO A 258 14.63 13.27 18.74
CA PRO A 258 13.44 12.69 19.37
C PRO A 258 12.16 13.44 19.03
N ASN A 259 11.06 12.70 18.80
CA ASN A 259 9.74 13.26 18.57
C ASN A 259 9.68 14.17 17.33
N ALA A 260 10.54 13.94 16.32
CA ALA A 260 10.41 14.60 15.03
C ALA A 260 9.02 14.36 14.44
N LYS A 261 8.49 15.33 13.72
CA LYS A 261 7.19 15.23 13.05
C LYS A 261 7.40 14.83 11.61
N LEU A 262 6.53 13.98 11.11
CA LEU A 262 6.46 13.62 9.69
C LEU A 262 5.08 13.97 9.16
N THR A 263 5.04 14.70 8.07
CA THR A 263 3.81 15.01 7.34
C THR A 263 3.98 14.64 5.88
N GLY A 264 2.88 14.33 5.23
CA GLY A 264 2.90 14.09 3.80
C GLY A 264 1.56 14.35 3.15
N ALA A 265 1.61 14.59 1.84
CA ALA A 265 0.43 14.64 1.01
C ALA A 265 0.66 13.91 -0.31
N ARG A 266 -0.43 13.34 -0.80
CA ARG A 266 -0.50 12.66 -2.08
C ARG A 266 -1.73 13.10 -2.86
N LEU A 267 -1.55 13.26 -4.16
CA LEU A 267 -2.58 13.50 -5.16
C LEU A 267 -2.53 12.40 -6.21
N ASN A 268 -3.64 11.73 -6.43
CA ASN A 268 -3.82 10.80 -7.54
C ASN A 268 -4.89 11.31 -8.50
N ILE A 269 -4.65 11.13 -9.79
CA ILE A 269 -5.60 11.40 -10.86
C ILE A 269 -5.66 10.21 -11.82
N LYS A 270 -6.82 10.01 -12.44
CA LYS A 270 -7.03 8.95 -13.42
C LYS A 270 -7.62 9.55 -14.72
N PRO A 271 -6.79 10.25 -15.53
CA PRO A 271 -7.28 10.96 -16.70
C PRO A 271 -7.85 10.05 -17.78
N LEU A 272 -7.43 8.79 -17.81
CA LEU A 272 -7.92 7.76 -18.69
C LEU A 272 -8.21 6.49 -17.90
N PRO A 273 -9.16 5.64 -18.28
CA PRO A 273 -9.49 4.40 -17.56
C PRO A 273 -8.28 3.46 -17.36
N TRP A 274 -7.27 3.59 -18.20
CA TRP A 274 -6.06 2.75 -18.22
C TRP A 274 -4.79 3.49 -17.76
N VAL A 275 -4.87 4.79 -17.33
CA VAL A 275 -3.72 5.57 -16.84
C VAL A 275 -4.06 6.16 -15.47
N GLU A 276 -3.20 5.88 -14.48
CA GLU A 276 -3.20 6.52 -13.17
C GLU A 276 -1.89 7.28 -12.98
N LEU A 277 -1.96 8.50 -12.48
CA LEU A 277 -0.83 9.36 -12.19
C LEU A 277 -0.88 9.78 -10.72
N GLY A 278 0.27 9.79 -10.06
CA GLY A 278 0.42 10.20 -8.67
C GLY A 278 1.50 11.24 -8.48
N ALA A 279 1.30 12.12 -7.50
CA ALA A 279 2.32 13.03 -7.00
C ALA A 279 2.29 13.03 -5.48
N SER A 280 3.45 12.98 -4.85
CA SER A 280 3.58 12.86 -3.40
C SER A 280 4.70 13.74 -2.89
N ARG A 281 4.53 14.24 -1.67
CA ARG A 281 5.56 14.94 -0.92
C ARG A 281 5.48 14.54 0.54
N VAL A 282 6.64 14.33 1.17
CA VAL A 282 6.78 14.10 2.60
C VAL A 282 7.81 15.05 3.16
N VAL A 283 7.59 15.50 4.40
CA VAL A 283 8.49 16.44 5.09
C VAL A 283 8.64 15.99 6.54
N MET A 284 9.87 15.79 6.97
CA MET A 284 10.26 15.56 8.36
C MET A 284 10.76 16.88 8.95
N PHE A 285 10.22 17.31 10.11
CA PHE A 285 10.51 18.62 10.69
C PHE A 285 10.35 18.62 12.21
N GLY A 286 10.94 19.65 12.89
CA GLY A 286 10.84 19.82 14.31
C GLY A 286 11.43 18.64 15.10
N GLY A 287 10.98 18.46 16.32
CA GLY A 287 11.52 17.49 17.26
C GLY A 287 12.36 18.15 18.36
N ARG A 288 12.82 17.37 19.35
CA ARG A 288 13.56 17.90 20.49
C ARG A 288 14.92 18.46 20.04
N GLY A 289 15.17 19.74 20.31
CA GLY A 289 16.41 20.43 19.95
C GLY A 289 16.38 21.11 18.58
N VAL A 290 15.28 21.00 17.84
CA VAL A 290 15.03 21.73 16.58
C VAL A 290 13.98 22.80 16.83
N PRO A 291 14.10 24.01 16.28
CA PRO A 291 13.13 25.09 16.44
C PRO A 291 11.70 24.67 16.08
N ASP A 292 10.73 25.18 16.81
CA ASP A 292 9.32 24.99 16.49
C ASP A 292 8.95 25.68 15.18
N VAL A 293 8.18 25.00 14.35
CA VAL A 293 7.73 25.51 13.05
C VAL A 293 6.36 26.18 13.23
N SER A 294 6.25 27.45 12.88
CA SER A 294 4.95 28.14 12.89
C SER A 294 4.02 27.60 11.80
N VAL A 295 2.71 27.80 11.92
CA VAL A 295 1.73 27.37 10.90
C VAL A 295 2.04 27.99 9.52
N THR A 296 2.51 29.25 9.50
CA THR A 296 2.86 29.93 8.25
C THR A 296 4.13 29.32 7.63
N ASP A 297 5.13 29.01 8.46
CA ASP A 297 6.38 28.42 7.96
C ASP A 297 6.17 26.97 7.56
N TYR A 298 5.30 26.23 8.28
CA TYR A 298 4.84 24.90 7.87
C TYR A 298 4.23 24.94 6.45
N ALA A 299 3.31 25.89 6.20
CA ALA A 299 2.71 26.01 4.88
C ALA A 299 3.76 26.35 3.79
N LYS A 300 4.67 27.29 4.09
CA LYS A 300 5.76 27.62 3.15
C LYS A 300 6.67 26.43 2.87
N MET A 301 7.10 25.72 3.91
CA MET A 301 7.91 24.52 3.84
C MET A 301 7.22 23.44 3.02
N PHE A 302 5.94 23.18 3.33
CA PHE A 302 5.16 22.15 2.65
C PHE A 302 4.97 22.43 1.14
N PHE A 303 4.85 23.70 0.75
CA PHE A 303 4.74 24.10 -0.65
C PHE A 303 6.06 24.50 -1.31
N ALA A 304 7.21 24.17 -0.69
CA ALA A 304 8.55 24.50 -1.21
C ALA A 304 8.76 25.99 -1.50
N LEU A 305 8.17 26.86 -0.68
CA LEU A 305 8.28 28.32 -0.85
C LEU A 305 9.49 28.94 -0.10
N THR A 306 10.18 28.13 0.71
CA THR A 306 11.38 28.52 1.46
C THR A 306 12.36 27.37 1.54
N GLU A 307 13.64 27.64 1.33
CA GLU A 307 14.74 26.75 1.67
C GLU A 307 14.97 26.84 3.19
N GLN A 308 14.54 25.86 3.95
CA GLN A 308 14.88 25.75 5.37
C GLN A 308 15.80 24.55 5.57
N ALA A 309 17.00 24.83 6.06
CA ALA A 309 18.03 23.82 6.34
C ALA A 309 17.66 22.84 7.49
N GLU A 310 16.54 23.07 8.19
CA GLU A 310 16.13 22.33 9.40
C GLU A 310 15.00 21.33 9.15
N ASN A 311 14.84 20.86 7.91
CA ASN A 311 13.87 19.82 7.57
C ASN A 311 14.45 18.84 6.57
N ASN A 312 13.90 17.61 6.52
CA ASN A 312 14.20 16.63 5.48
C ASN A 312 12.97 16.47 4.60
N GLN A 313 13.13 16.56 3.29
CA GLN A 313 12.04 16.55 2.32
C GLN A 313 12.32 15.53 1.22
N LEU A 314 11.29 14.72 0.92
CA LEU A 314 11.26 13.89 -0.27
C LEU A 314 10.02 14.22 -1.08
N ALA A 315 10.17 14.36 -2.39
CA ALA A 315 9.07 14.58 -3.30
C ALA A 315 9.19 13.67 -4.52
N GLY A 316 8.07 13.20 -5.03
CA GLY A 316 8.08 12.27 -6.13
C GLY A 316 6.78 12.24 -6.92
N GLY A 317 6.84 11.50 -8.00
CA GLY A 317 5.69 11.22 -8.85
C GLY A 317 5.73 9.81 -9.38
N ASP A 318 4.58 9.34 -9.78
CA ASP A 318 4.42 8.01 -10.34
C ASP A 318 3.39 7.98 -11.46
N ALA A 319 3.52 6.97 -12.30
CA ALA A 319 2.58 6.70 -13.36
C ALA A 319 2.39 5.19 -13.51
N SER A 320 1.17 4.77 -13.77
CA SER A 320 0.88 3.41 -14.20
C SER A 320 -0.04 3.41 -15.42
N ALA A 321 0.21 2.49 -16.35
CA ALA A 321 -0.57 2.33 -17.56
C ALA A 321 -0.89 0.86 -17.79
N LEU A 322 -2.18 0.55 -17.91
CA LEU A 322 -2.70 -0.77 -18.27
C LEU A 322 -3.05 -0.81 -19.74
N ILE A 323 -2.36 -1.60 -20.53
CA ILE A 323 -2.52 -1.70 -22.00
C ILE A 323 -3.26 -2.99 -22.34
N PRO A 324 -4.58 -2.95 -22.64
CA PRO A 324 -5.32 -4.12 -23.09
C PRO A 324 -4.93 -4.48 -24.52
N LEU A 325 -4.39 -5.69 -24.73
CA LEU A 325 -3.86 -6.09 -26.03
C LEU A 325 -4.93 -6.43 -27.07
N ALA A 326 -6.15 -6.69 -26.63
CA ALA A 326 -7.28 -6.98 -27.53
C ALA A 326 -7.60 -5.81 -28.49
N GLY A 327 -7.37 -4.57 -28.03
CA GLY A 327 -7.58 -3.35 -28.82
C GLY A 327 -6.48 -3.06 -29.86
N LEU A 328 -5.36 -3.80 -29.85
CA LEU A 328 -4.21 -3.58 -30.72
C LEU A 328 -4.07 -4.74 -31.73
N PRO A 329 -4.42 -4.53 -33.03
CA PRO A 329 -4.54 -5.61 -34.00
C PRO A 329 -3.29 -6.49 -34.17
N TRP A 330 -2.10 -5.89 -34.03
CA TRP A 330 -0.81 -6.58 -34.18
C TRP A 330 -0.37 -7.30 -32.88
N LEU A 331 -0.85 -6.88 -31.69
CA LEU A 331 -0.53 -7.50 -30.40
C LEU A 331 -1.60 -8.50 -29.94
N ARG A 332 -2.82 -8.47 -30.50
CA ARG A 332 -3.92 -9.37 -30.09
C ARG A 332 -3.59 -10.86 -30.22
N LYS A 333 -2.61 -11.22 -31.09
CA LYS A 333 -2.15 -12.60 -31.29
C LYS A 333 -1.21 -13.09 -30.20
N LEU A 334 -0.64 -12.19 -29.39
CA LEU A 334 0.18 -12.58 -28.26
C LEU A 334 -0.65 -13.40 -27.25
N PRO A 335 -0.06 -14.39 -26.61
CA PRO A 335 -0.72 -15.20 -25.59
C PRO A 335 -0.84 -14.45 -24.25
N LEU A 336 -1.25 -13.18 -24.29
CA LEU A 336 -1.38 -12.25 -23.17
C LEU A 336 -2.69 -11.50 -23.32
N ARG A 337 -3.33 -11.15 -22.18
CA ARG A 337 -4.52 -10.29 -22.17
C ARG A 337 -4.17 -8.82 -22.14
N SER A 338 -3.31 -8.42 -21.22
CA SER A 338 -2.88 -7.05 -21.04
C SER A 338 -1.45 -6.97 -20.52
N VAL A 339 -0.86 -5.79 -20.64
CA VAL A 339 0.43 -5.43 -20.05
C VAL A 339 0.22 -4.21 -19.19
N LYS A 340 0.71 -4.23 -17.94
CA LYS A 340 0.78 -3.06 -17.06
C LYS A 340 2.22 -2.60 -16.94
N LEU A 341 2.44 -1.33 -17.24
CA LEU A 341 3.71 -0.65 -17.06
C LEU A 341 3.55 0.37 -15.95
N TYR A 342 4.56 0.51 -15.11
CA TYR A 342 4.54 1.54 -14.07
C TYR A 342 5.94 1.99 -13.71
N VAL A 343 6.00 3.23 -13.23
CA VAL A 343 7.21 3.90 -12.77
C VAL A 343 6.88 4.74 -11.55
N GLU A 344 7.81 4.77 -10.60
CA GLU A 344 7.82 5.67 -9.47
C GLU A 344 9.20 6.30 -9.38
N GLY A 345 9.27 7.60 -9.12
CA GLY A 345 10.50 8.31 -8.87
C GLY A 345 10.30 9.28 -7.73
N ALA A 346 11.27 9.32 -6.80
CA ALA A 346 11.31 10.32 -5.75
C ALA A 346 12.70 10.87 -5.61
N GLY A 347 12.81 12.15 -5.26
CA GLY A 347 14.07 12.82 -5.04
C GLY A 347 14.14 13.42 -3.65
N GLU A 348 15.33 13.44 -3.12
CA GLU A 348 15.74 14.06 -1.87
C GLU A 348 16.65 15.24 -2.16
N ASP A 349 16.69 16.25 -1.29
CA ASP A 349 17.42 17.50 -1.43
C ASP A 349 16.99 18.37 -2.62
N GLU A 350 16.35 19.46 -2.35
CA GLU A 350 15.91 20.41 -3.36
C GLU A 350 17.03 21.39 -3.73
N ALA A 351 17.45 21.37 -4.99
CA ALA A 351 18.24 22.44 -5.58
C ALA A 351 17.32 23.27 -6.51
N GLY A 352 16.86 24.42 -6.02
CA GLY A 352 15.99 25.30 -6.81
C GLY A 352 14.58 24.75 -7.09
N GLY A 353 14.01 23.96 -6.15
CA GLY A 353 12.65 23.44 -6.24
C GLY A 353 12.51 22.13 -7.03
N ILE A 354 13.61 21.55 -7.51
CA ILE A 354 13.65 20.22 -8.14
C ILE A 354 14.57 19.31 -7.32
N PRO A 355 14.14 18.10 -6.93
CA PRO A 355 14.98 17.15 -6.21
C PRO A 355 16.25 16.81 -7.00
N SER A 356 17.40 16.69 -6.32
CA SER A 356 18.70 16.47 -6.94
C SER A 356 19.19 15.02 -6.88
N ASN A 357 18.81 14.26 -5.84
CA ASN A 357 19.19 12.86 -5.63
C ASN A 357 17.95 12.00 -5.82
N TRP A 358 17.96 11.09 -6.79
CA TRP A 358 16.77 10.36 -7.19
C TRP A 358 16.87 8.88 -6.86
N GLY A 359 15.79 8.34 -6.28
CA GLY A 359 15.48 6.92 -6.28
C GLY A 359 14.34 6.64 -7.25
N ALA A 360 14.37 5.49 -7.91
CA ALA A 360 13.37 5.11 -8.90
C ALA A 360 12.98 3.63 -8.80
N LEU A 361 11.74 3.33 -9.19
CA LEU A 361 11.22 1.99 -9.36
C LEU A 361 10.55 1.89 -10.73
N TYR A 362 10.82 0.81 -11.45
CA TYR A 362 10.22 0.49 -12.74
C TYR A 362 9.59 -0.89 -12.65
N GLY A 363 8.38 -1.03 -13.14
CA GLY A 363 7.67 -2.30 -13.12
C GLY A 363 6.98 -2.66 -14.44
N LEU A 364 6.98 -3.94 -14.73
CA LEU A 364 6.27 -4.56 -15.84
C LEU A 364 5.46 -5.74 -15.31
N GLN A 365 4.18 -5.79 -15.63
CA GLN A 365 3.33 -6.94 -15.35
C GLN A 365 2.69 -7.47 -16.64
N LEU A 366 2.88 -8.76 -16.90
CA LEU A 366 2.27 -9.49 -18.00
C LEU A 366 1.07 -10.25 -17.46
N ASN A 367 -0.12 -9.91 -17.92
CA ASN A 367 -1.37 -10.38 -17.34
C ASN A 367 -2.02 -11.44 -18.19
N ASP A 368 -2.52 -12.48 -17.53
CA ASP A 368 -3.26 -13.60 -18.10
C ASP A 368 -2.47 -14.26 -19.25
N LEU A 369 -1.27 -14.78 -18.88
CA LEU A 369 -0.46 -15.61 -19.78
C LEU A 369 -1.30 -16.78 -20.29
N LEU A 370 -1.24 -17.04 -21.59
CA LEU A 370 -2.03 -18.04 -22.31
C LEU A 370 -3.54 -17.79 -22.32
N LYS A 371 -4.02 -16.63 -21.83
CA LYS A 371 -5.45 -16.23 -21.83
C LYS A 371 -6.38 -17.21 -21.12
N THR A 372 -5.88 -17.89 -20.10
CA THR A 372 -6.64 -18.86 -19.29
C THR A 372 -7.28 -18.25 -18.05
N GLY A 373 -6.94 -17.00 -17.73
CA GLY A 373 -7.31 -16.30 -16.50
C GLY A 373 -6.46 -16.70 -15.30
N ARG A 374 -5.40 -17.52 -15.47
CA ARG A 374 -4.70 -18.18 -14.37
C ARG A 374 -3.35 -17.59 -14.01
N THR A 375 -2.55 -17.17 -15.01
CA THR A 375 -1.12 -16.91 -14.79
C THR A 375 -0.78 -15.47 -15.08
N ASP A 376 -0.10 -14.83 -14.14
CA ASP A 376 0.46 -13.48 -14.26
C ASP A 376 1.95 -13.51 -13.92
N PHE A 377 2.73 -12.68 -14.58
CA PHE A 377 4.15 -12.50 -14.29
C PHE A 377 4.44 -11.03 -14.06
N ARG A 378 5.26 -10.73 -13.06
CA ARG A 378 5.67 -9.37 -12.71
C ARG A 378 7.18 -9.31 -12.52
N ILE A 379 7.76 -8.18 -12.92
CA ILE A 379 9.14 -7.83 -12.64
C ILE A 379 9.20 -6.38 -12.19
N GLU A 380 9.99 -6.10 -11.16
CA GLU A 380 10.31 -4.76 -10.69
C GLU A 380 11.82 -4.58 -10.60
N TYR A 381 12.27 -3.37 -10.92
CA TYR A 381 13.63 -2.91 -10.69
C TYR A 381 13.57 -1.62 -9.89
N ALA A 382 14.23 -1.58 -8.75
CA ALA A 382 14.34 -0.39 -7.92
C ALA A 382 15.81 -0.07 -7.65
N GLU A 383 16.17 1.22 -7.66
CA GLU A 383 17.51 1.71 -7.34
C GLU A 383 17.44 3.11 -6.75
N ASN A 384 18.26 3.37 -5.74
CA ASN A 384 18.43 4.69 -5.13
C ASN A 384 19.90 5.07 -4.91
N HIS A 385 20.80 4.44 -5.66
CA HIS A 385 22.20 4.81 -5.72
C HIS A 385 22.40 6.15 -6.42
N VAL A 386 23.24 7.01 -5.85
CA VAL A 386 23.61 8.30 -6.42
C VAL A 386 25.13 8.34 -6.63
N ASP A 387 25.57 8.42 -7.88
CA ASP A 387 27.00 8.42 -8.25
C ASP A 387 27.79 9.49 -7.49
N GLY A 388 28.88 9.06 -6.84
CA GLY A 388 29.77 9.95 -6.09
C GLY A 388 29.21 10.46 -4.74
N LYS A 389 28.05 9.99 -4.33
CA LYS A 389 27.41 10.38 -3.06
C LYS A 389 26.89 9.13 -2.34
N PRO A 390 27.72 8.43 -1.56
CA PRO A 390 27.28 7.24 -0.83
C PRO A 390 26.23 7.59 0.23
N ASN A 391 25.27 6.70 0.40
CA ASN A 391 24.27 6.77 1.49
C ASN A 391 23.52 8.12 1.58
N VAL A 392 23.17 8.74 0.46
CA VAL A 392 22.46 10.03 0.45
C VAL A 392 20.95 9.82 0.54
N PHE A 393 20.41 8.91 -0.27
CA PHE A 393 18.96 8.69 -0.31
C PHE A 393 18.48 8.03 0.99
N TYR A 394 17.44 8.57 1.62
CA TYR A 394 16.91 8.26 2.95
C TYR A 394 17.80 8.67 4.12
N ALA A 395 18.90 9.37 3.88
CA ALA A 395 19.80 9.88 4.93
C ALA A 395 19.76 11.40 4.98
N HIS A 396 20.02 11.98 6.15
CA HIS A 396 20.03 13.44 6.31
C HIS A 396 21.01 13.86 7.39
N SER A 397 21.71 14.98 7.19
CA SER A 397 22.76 15.47 8.10
C SER A 397 22.23 15.82 9.49
N LEU A 398 21.04 16.41 9.60
CA LEU A 398 20.40 16.76 10.87
C LEU A 398 19.61 15.56 11.43
N TYR A 399 18.75 14.96 10.65
CA TYR A 399 17.94 13.80 11.03
C TYR A 399 18.72 12.51 10.79
N GLN A 400 19.80 12.30 11.56
CA GLN A 400 20.78 11.22 11.33
C GLN A 400 20.19 9.80 11.38
N SER A 401 19.04 9.58 12.04
CA SER A 401 18.32 8.31 11.96
C SER A 401 17.74 8.07 10.55
N GLY A 402 17.79 9.06 9.66
CA GLY A 402 17.29 8.97 8.29
C GLY A 402 15.76 8.92 8.18
N TYR A 403 15.30 8.53 7.00
CA TYR A 403 13.87 8.36 6.69
C TYR A 403 13.36 7.01 7.21
N THR A 404 13.37 6.88 8.53
CA THR A 404 13.01 5.65 9.26
C THR A 404 11.91 5.90 10.29
N TYR A 405 11.25 4.83 10.70
CA TYR A 405 10.39 4.79 11.87
C TYR A 405 10.64 3.49 12.64
N ARG A 406 10.97 3.59 13.93
CA ARG A 406 11.34 2.48 14.80
C ARG A 406 12.39 1.54 14.18
N GLY A 407 13.42 2.14 13.59
CA GLY A 407 14.55 1.41 13.01
C GLY A 407 14.31 0.81 11.63
N ARG A 408 13.11 0.96 11.03
CA ARG A 408 12.79 0.48 9.69
C ARG A 408 12.62 1.63 8.70
N ILE A 409 13.12 1.48 7.48
CA ILE A 409 12.91 2.44 6.38
C ILE A 409 11.41 2.58 6.11
N ILE A 410 10.93 3.82 5.99
CA ILE A 410 9.52 4.14 5.68
C ILE A 410 9.22 3.89 4.20
N GLY A 411 10.20 4.14 3.32
CA GLY A 411 10.11 3.90 1.88
C GLY A 411 10.41 2.45 1.48
N HIS A 412 11.20 2.30 0.42
CA HIS A 412 11.51 0.98 -0.15
C HIS A 412 12.42 0.17 0.79
N TYR A 413 12.04 -1.08 1.03
CA TYR A 413 12.71 -2.00 1.97
C TYR A 413 14.20 -2.23 1.70
N MET A 414 14.67 -2.06 0.45
CA MET A 414 16.09 -2.23 0.11
C MET A 414 17.03 -1.27 0.85
N GLY A 415 16.48 -0.24 1.53
CA GLY A 415 17.28 0.73 2.27
C GLY A 415 17.95 1.78 1.38
N THR A 416 19.06 2.34 1.87
CA THR A 416 19.87 3.36 1.18
C THR A 416 20.93 2.72 0.29
N ASP A 417 21.42 3.46 -0.71
CA ASP A 417 22.54 3.10 -1.62
C ASP A 417 22.45 1.66 -2.16
N SER A 418 21.26 1.29 -2.61
CA SER A 418 20.90 -0.09 -2.91
C SER A 418 20.12 -0.22 -4.22
N ARG A 419 20.08 -1.44 -4.74
CA ARG A 419 19.18 -1.83 -5.82
C ARG A 419 18.52 -3.17 -5.55
N SER A 420 17.31 -3.34 -6.08
CA SER A 420 16.54 -4.59 -6.02
C SER A 420 16.04 -4.98 -7.40
N VAL A 421 16.05 -6.27 -7.68
CA VAL A 421 15.36 -6.90 -8.83
C VAL A 421 14.42 -7.94 -8.28
N PHE A 422 13.14 -7.66 -8.38
CA PHE A 422 12.07 -8.55 -7.93
C PHE A 422 11.34 -9.17 -9.12
N MET A 423 11.05 -10.46 -9.05
CA MET A 423 10.27 -11.21 -10.03
C MET A 423 9.24 -12.08 -9.32
N GLN A 424 8.02 -12.14 -9.85
CA GLN A 424 6.97 -13.00 -9.30
C GLN A 424 6.16 -13.64 -10.42
N LEU A 425 5.98 -14.96 -10.32
CA LEU A 425 5.01 -15.72 -11.09
C LEU A 425 3.85 -16.11 -10.19
N SER A 426 2.65 -15.60 -10.49
CA SER A 426 1.41 -15.95 -9.79
C SER A 426 0.58 -16.89 -10.64
N HIS A 427 0.20 -18.04 -10.10
CA HIS A 427 -0.61 -19.03 -10.81
C HIS A 427 -1.78 -19.52 -9.97
N TYR A 428 -2.98 -19.41 -10.52
CA TYR A 428 -4.17 -19.99 -9.93
C TYR A 428 -4.29 -21.46 -10.31
N LEU A 429 -4.01 -22.35 -9.37
CA LEU A 429 -4.22 -23.81 -9.50
C LEU A 429 -5.70 -24.11 -9.68
N THR A 430 -6.54 -23.44 -8.88
CA THR A 430 -8.00 -23.41 -8.98
C THR A 430 -8.48 -21.98 -8.72
N GLY A 431 -9.77 -21.69 -8.79
CA GLY A 431 -10.31 -20.39 -8.36
C GLY A 431 -10.10 -20.10 -6.87
N ASP A 432 -9.85 -21.14 -6.09
CA ASP A 432 -9.69 -21.10 -4.63
C ASP A 432 -8.25 -21.25 -4.15
N MET A 433 -7.32 -21.53 -5.06
CA MET A 433 -5.91 -21.78 -4.71
C MET A 433 -4.99 -21.02 -5.65
N ARG A 434 -4.12 -20.19 -5.08
CA ARG A 434 -3.08 -19.42 -5.78
C ARG A 434 -1.70 -19.82 -5.27
N LEU A 435 -0.78 -20.07 -6.18
CA LEU A 435 0.62 -20.28 -5.92
C LEU A 435 1.40 -19.08 -6.45
N ASN A 436 2.25 -18.49 -5.61
CA ASN A 436 3.23 -17.49 -5.99
C ASN A 436 4.63 -18.07 -5.90
N LEU A 437 5.41 -17.86 -6.95
CA LEU A 437 6.85 -18.13 -6.95
C LEU A 437 7.56 -16.80 -7.11
N THR A 438 8.38 -16.44 -6.14
CA THR A 438 9.05 -15.15 -6.05
C THR A 438 10.56 -15.32 -6.04
N TYR A 439 11.24 -14.41 -6.72
CA TYR A 439 12.67 -14.21 -6.62
C TYR A 439 12.95 -12.73 -6.39
N ASP A 440 13.73 -12.41 -5.38
CA ASP A 440 14.24 -11.06 -5.12
C ASP A 440 15.77 -11.10 -5.00
N ARG A 441 16.43 -10.14 -5.63
CA ARG A 441 17.87 -9.94 -5.51
C ARG A 441 18.13 -8.50 -5.11
N GLN A 442 18.62 -8.32 -3.90
CA GLN A 442 19.04 -7.03 -3.39
C GLN A 442 20.56 -6.92 -3.41
N THR A 443 21.07 -5.75 -3.78
CA THR A 443 22.49 -5.43 -3.69
C THR A 443 22.61 -4.15 -2.90
N HIS A 444 23.28 -4.21 -1.77
CA HIS A 444 23.44 -3.09 -0.84
C HIS A 444 24.82 -2.45 -0.99
N ASP A 445 25.00 -1.26 -0.41
CA ASP A 445 26.27 -0.53 -0.34
C ASP A 445 26.94 -0.38 -1.70
N LEU A 446 26.21 0.07 -2.71
CA LEU A 446 26.67 0.15 -4.10
C LEU A 446 27.91 1.05 -4.27
N SER A 447 28.11 2.00 -3.36
CA SER A 447 29.28 2.89 -3.30
C SER A 447 30.51 2.24 -2.66
N ALA A 448 30.34 1.13 -1.93
CA ALA A 448 31.42 0.43 -1.23
C ALA A 448 32.17 -0.57 -2.14
N GLU A 449 33.39 -0.97 -1.70
CA GLU A 449 34.13 -2.04 -2.39
C GLU A 449 33.45 -3.41 -2.19
N SER A 450 33.01 -3.70 -0.94
CA SER A 450 32.21 -4.88 -0.63
C SER A 450 30.72 -4.55 -0.79
N ARG A 451 30.02 -5.31 -1.62
CA ARG A 451 28.62 -5.12 -1.96
C ARG A 451 27.84 -6.38 -1.57
N PRO A 452 27.26 -6.40 -0.36
CA PRO A 452 26.44 -7.53 0.06
C PRO A 452 25.29 -7.77 -0.93
N VAL A 453 25.07 -9.02 -1.29
CA VAL A 453 23.98 -9.43 -2.18
C VAL A 453 23.10 -10.42 -1.43
N VAL A 454 21.84 -10.09 -1.31
CA VAL A 454 20.81 -10.97 -0.74
C VAL A 454 20.01 -11.56 -1.90
N HIS A 455 19.89 -12.88 -1.91
CA HIS A 455 19.03 -13.63 -2.82
C HIS A 455 17.89 -14.26 -2.02
N THR A 456 16.66 -13.94 -2.38
CA THR A 456 15.47 -14.51 -1.75
C THR A 456 14.68 -15.30 -2.77
N PHE A 457 14.28 -16.52 -2.41
CA PHE A 457 13.33 -17.34 -3.16
C PHE A 457 12.14 -17.65 -2.27
N GLU A 458 10.92 -17.35 -2.72
CA GLU A 458 9.71 -17.60 -1.97
C GLU A 458 8.74 -18.49 -2.78
N CYS A 459 8.04 -19.35 -2.07
CA CYS A 459 6.97 -20.18 -2.62
C CYS A 459 5.79 -20.10 -1.67
N ASP A 460 4.75 -19.35 -2.06
CA ASP A 460 3.60 -19.07 -1.22
C ASP A 460 2.33 -19.66 -1.81
N LEU A 461 1.59 -20.38 -0.99
CA LEU A 461 0.29 -20.94 -1.31
C LEU A 461 -0.79 -20.22 -0.50
N THR A 462 -1.72 -19.59 -1.19
CA THR A 462 -2.96 -19.06 -0.62
C THR A 462 -4.11 -19.97 -1.02
N ALA A 463 -4.84 -20.52 -0.04
CA ALA A 463 -5.94 -21.44 -0.28
C ALA A 463 -7.18 -21.05 0.51
N PHE A 464 -8.32 -21.00 -0.15
CA PHE A 464 -9.64 -20.84 0.49
C PHE A 464 -10.31 -22.19 0.61
N ARG A 465 -10.86 -22.46 1.78
CA ARG A 465 -11.68 -23.68 2.01
C ARG A 465 -13.08 -23.28 2.44
N GLY A 466 -14.03 -23.49 1.54
CA GLY A 466 -15.37 -22.95 1.70
C GLY A 466 -15.36 -21.42 1.70
N THR A 467 -16.34 -20.83 2.38
CA THR A 467 -16.44 -19.38 2.59
C THR A 467 -15.64 -18.91 3.81
N ASP A 468 -15.33 -19.82 4.73
CA ASP A 468 -15.00 -19.52 6.12
C ASP A 468 -13.50 -19.57 6.45
N TRP A 469 -12.69 -20.22 5.62
CA TRP A 469 -11.28 -20.41 5.95
C TRP A 469 -10.36 -19.87 4.85
N LEU A 470 -9.33 -19.15 5.27
CA LEU A 470 -8.17 -18.78 4.46
C LEU A 470 -6.94 -19.44 5.09
N ILE A 471 -6.17 -20.15 4.29
CA ILE A 471 -4.92 -20.79 4.68
C ILE A 471 -3.81 -20.23 3.80
N GLU A 472 -2.77 -19.73 4.42
CA GLU A 472 -1.58 -19.22 3.75
C GLU A 472 -0.37 -20.00 4.27
N ALA A 473 0.37 -20.60 3.35
CA ALA A 473 1.57 -21.37 3.66
C ALA A 473 2.71 -20.85 2.79
N GLY A 474 3.82 -20.52 3.40
CA GLY A 474 5.00 -19.96 2.74
C GLY A 474 6.27 -20.73 3.09
N TYR A 475 7.15 -20.81 2.12
CA TYR A 475 8.54 -21.18 2.30
C TYR A 475 9.42 -20.11 1.67
N ARG A 476 10.41 -19.61 2.42
CA ARG A 476 11.39 -18.63 1.97
C ARG A 476 12.79 -19.15 2.24
N TYR A 477 13.64 -19.05 1.24
CA TYR A 477 15.09 -19.23 1.33
C TYR A 477 15.75 -17.86 1.15
N GLU A 478 16.66 -17.51 2.04
CA GLU A 478 17.52 -16.33 1.97
C GLU A 478 18.98 -16.77 1.91
N GLY A 479 19.68 -16.33 0.89
CA GLY A 479 21.12 -16.55 0.75
C GLY A 479 21.83 -15.20 0.71
N VAL A 480 22.65 -14.91 1.71
CA VAL A 480 23.46 -13.70 1.77
C VAL A 480 24.86 -14.00 1.24
N ARG A 481 25.33 -13.22 0.28
CA ARG A 481 26.69 -13.28 -0.23
C ARG A 481 27.41 -11.97 0.11
N GLY A 482 28.53 -12.06 0.82
CA GLY A 482 29.33 -10.95 1.29
C GLY A 482 30.40 -11.44 2.28
N GLU A 483 30.60 -10.73 3.38
CA GLU A 483 31.62 -11.06 4.37
C GLU A 483 31.31 -12.34 5.19
N ALA A 484 30.04 -12.66 5.39
CA ALA A 484 29.59 -13.92 5.98
C ALA A 484 28.47 -14.50 5.11
N LEU A 485 28.57 -15.80 4.81
CA LEU A 485 27.54 -16.55 4.08
C LEU A 485 26.67 -17.26 5.11
N GLU A 486 25.47 -16.80 5.28
CA GLU A 486 24.47 -17.51 6.09
C GLU A 486 23.22 -17.72 5.25
N ASP A 487 22.91 -19.01 5.03
CA ASP A 487 21.64 -19.39 4.43
C ASP A 487 20.57 -19.42 5.53
N ASN A 488 19.39 -18.93 5.22
CA ASN A 488 18.25 -18.95 6.13
C ASN A 488 17.07 -19.64 5.46
N HIS A 489 16.44 -20.56 6.17
CA HIS A 489 15.24 -21.26 5.76
C HIS A 489 14.10 -20.86 6.66
N ILE A 490 13.03 -20.31 6.07
CA ILE A 490 11.88 -19.79 6.80
C ILE A 490 10.62 -20.51 6.32
N PHE A 491 9.82 -21.00 7.26
CA PHE A 491 8.54 -21.63 6.99
C PHE A 491 7.45 -20.84 7.74
N GLN A 492 6.39 -20.50 7.04
CA GLN A 492 5.26 -19.79 7.61
C GLN A 492 3.94 -20.53 7.33
N LEU A 493 3.03 -20.54 8.31
CA LEU A 493 1.67 -21.02 8.17
C LEU A 493 0.73 -20.08 8.88
N GLN A 494 -0.22 -19.52 8.16
CA GLN A 494 -1.30 -18.71 8.72
C GLN A 494 -2.65 -19.36 8.42
N ILE A 495 -3.49 -19.41 9.43
CA ILE A 495 -4.87 -19.89 9.30
C ILE A 495 -5.79 -18.80 9.82
N VAL A 496 -6.69 -18.33 8.97
CA VAL A 496 -7.66 -17.29 9.27
C VAL A 496 -9.07 -17.87 9.21
N ARG A 497 -9.85 -17.65 10.26
CA ARG A 497 -11.30 -17.94 10.26
C ARG A 497 -12.05 -16.69 9.81
N ARG A 498 -12.83 -16.80 8.76
CA ARG A 498 -13.62 -15.71 8.20
C ARG A 498 -15.09 -15.83 8.64
N PHE A 499 -15.73 -14.70 8.99
CA PHE A 499 -17.13 -14.68 9.45
C PHE A 499 -17.98 -13.69 8.68
#